data_0280c3465d5cc156325ed2ba81c30ca9
#
_entry.id   0280c3465d5cc156325ed2ba81c30ca9
#
_cell.length_a   1.000
_cell.length_b   1.000
_cell.length_c   1.000
_cell.angle_alpha   90.00
_cell.angle_beta   90.00
_cell.angle_gamma   90.00
#
_symmetry.space_group_name_H-M   'P 1'
#
loop_
_entity.id
_entity.type
_entity.pdbx_description
1 polymer ?
#
loop_
_entity_poly.entity_id
_entity_poly.type
_entity_poly.pdbx_seq_one_letter_code
_entity_poly.pdbx_strand_id
1 'polypeptide(L)'
;MMYQNNPKNETQIVYFSHGGGPLPILGDISHKAMVDFMKRLPSQLRKPDAILVISAHWEEEAATLQGAQAPAMFYDYYGFPDEAYAITYPAPGSPALANRIAGILKENAIPTRIDPQRGFDHGLFIPLKMMYPQADIPSLQLSLLRGLDPAAHIALGKALRKLMEENILVIGSGFSFHNLRAFFSEGPSVPDPANDAFQDWLIETCAGPIAQSEREGRLFEWEKAPSARYCHPREEHLLPLHVCLGMADKPASLIFNDQILGKRSVAFLW
;
A
#
# COMPACT_ATOMS: atom_id res chain seq x y z
N MET A 1 8.72 -18.77 -12.87
CA MET A 1 9.92 -18.10 -13.39
C MET A 1 10.54 -17.32 -12.25
N MET A 2 11.77 -17.60 -11.87
CA MET A 2 12.48 -16.84 -10.84
C MET A 2 12.83 -15.46 -11.41
N TYR A 3 12.46 -14.40 -10.71
CA TYR A 3 12.92 -13.06 -11.01
C TYR A 3 14.43 -12.99 -10.73
N GLN A 4 15.25 -13.25 -11.76
CA GLN A 4 16.71 -13.16 -11.67
C GLN A 4 17.15 -11.73 -12.00
N ASN A 5 18.10 -11.24 -11.19
CA ASN A 5 18.86 -10.00 -11.25
C ASN A 5 18.16 -8.75 -10.69
N ASN A 6 17.97 -8.72 -9.36
CA ASN A 6 17.92 -7.45 -8.65
C ASN A 6 19.29 -7.25 -7.96
N PRO A 7 20.04 -6.16 -8.21
CA PRO A 7 21.31 -5.91 -7.55
C PRO A 7 21.12 -5.83 -6.04
N LYS A 8 22.14 -6.17 -5.28
CA LYS A 8 22.09 -6.45 -3.83
C LYS A 8 21.53 -5.35 -2.92
N ASN A 9 21.26 -4.15 -3.44
CA ASN A 9 20.84 -2.97 -2.66
C ASN A 9 19.70 -2.15 -3.33
N GLU A 10 18.85 -2.74 -4.15
CA GLU A 10 17.71 -1.98 -4.72
C GLU A 10 16.48 -2.07 -3.82
N THR A 11 15.82 -0.94 -3.64
CA THR A 11 14.49 -0.86 -3.03
C THR A 11 13.47 -1.64 -3.85
N GLN A 12 12.65 -2.40 -3.18
CA GLN A 12 11.52 -3.13 -3.76
C GLN A 12 10.24 -2.36 -3.45
N ILE A 13 9.37 -2.19 -4.43
CA ILE A 13 8.12 -1.44 -4.28
C ILE A 13 6.97 -2.38 -4.54
N VAL A 14 6.04 -2.47 -3.59
CA VAL A 14 4.83 -3.30 -3.71
C VAL A 14 3.59 -2.45 -3.44
N TYR A 15 2.58 -2.59 -4.27
CA TYR A 15 1.23 -2.14 -3.96
C TYR A 15 0.32 -3.33 -3.78
N PHE A 16 -0.50 -3.33 -2.73
CA PHE A 16 -1.49 -4.39 -2.48
C PHE A 16 -2.72 -3.91 -1.71
N SER A 17 -3.77 -4.73 -1.71
CA SER A 17 -4.96 -4.58 -0.88
C SER A 17 -4.70 -5.20 0.49
N HIS A 18 -4.86 -4.42 1.59
CA HIS A 18 -4.58 -4.89 2.96
C HIS A 18 -5.75 -5.62 3.64
N GLY A 19 -6.92 -5.68 2.96
CA GLY A 19 -8.10 -6.38 3.44
C GLY A 19 -9.03 -5.53 4.31
N GLY A 20 -10.07 -6.17 4.86
CA GLY A 20 -11.10 -5.53 5.66
C GLY A 20 -10.74 -5.47 7.15
N GLY A 21 -9.91 -4.52 7.57
CA GLY A 21 -9.50 -4.38 8.97
C GLY A 21 -8.84 -5.65 9.54
N PRO A 22 -9.25 -6.16 10.71
CA PRO A 22 -8.65 -7.33 11.36
C PRO A 22 -9.07 -8.67 10.75
N LEU A 23 -10.07 -8.71 9.85
CA LEU A 23 -10.67 -9.95 9.32
C LEU A 23 -9.66 -10.96 8.75
N PRO A 24 -8.57 -10.54 8.04
CA PRO A 24 -7.57 -11.48 7.55
C PRO A 24 -6.89 -12.29 8.66
N ILE A 25 -6.62 -11.66 9.80
CA ILE A 25 -5.99 -12.32 10.97
C ILE A 25 -6.99 -13.15 11.76
N LEU A 26 -8.26 -12.73 11.77
CA LEU A 26 -9.35 -13.48 12.45
C LEU A 26 -9.82 -14.70 11.66
N GLY A 27 -9.22 -14.99 10.51
CA GLY A 27 -9.50 -16.20 9.74
C GLY A 27 -10.75 -16.12 8.85
N ASP A 28 -11.17 -14.90 8.49
CA ASP A 28 -12.27 -14.72 7.54
C ASP A 28 -11.96 -15.36 6.18
N ILE A 29 -12.86 -16.24 5.74
CA ILE A 29 -12.65 -17.05 4.53
C ILE A 29 -12.61 -16.23 3.25
N SER A 30 -13.27 -15.08 3.20
CA SER A 30 -13.31 -14.20 2.04
C SER A 30 -11.97 -13.49 1.77
N HIS A 31 -11.03 -13.57 2.74
CA HIS A 31 -9.66 -13.07 2.63
C HIS A 31 -8.63 -14.16 2.33
N LYS A 32 -9.05 -15.44 2.20
CA LYS A 32 -8.10 -16.57 2.10
C LYS A 32 -7.06 -16.40 1.00
N ALA A 33 -7.46 -16.02 -0.21
CA ALA A 33 -6.54 -15.83 -1.33
C ALA A 33 -5.48 -14.76 -1.01
N MET A 34 -5.90 -13.65 -0.43
CA MET A 34 -5.01 -12.56 0.02
C MET A 34 -4.07 -13.02 1.13
N VAL A 35 -4.58 -13.72 2.15
CA VAL A 35 -3.76 -14.24 3.27
C VAL A 35 -2.69 -15.20 2.75
N ASP A 36 -3.05 -16.12 1.86
CA ASP A 36 -2.10 -17.05 1.24
C ASP A 36 -1.06 -16.32 0.39
N PHE A 37 -1.47 -15.28 -0.34
CA PHE A 37 -0.57 -14.41 -1.10
C PHE A 37 0.40 -13.68 -0.17
N MET A 38 -0.08 -13.00 0.87
CA MET A 38 0.75 -12.25 1.82
C MET A 38 1.79 -13.13 2.51
N LYS A 39 1.42 -14.37 2.91
CA LYS A 39 2.35 -15.33 3.53
C LYS A 39 3.43 -15.80 2.57
N ARG A 40 3.16 -15.87 1.26
CA ARG A 40 4.14 -16.30 0.24
C ARG A 40 5.01 -15.15 -0.27
N LEU A 41 4.51 -13.93 -0.25
CA LEU A 41 5.17 -12.78 -0.86
C LEU A 41 6.62 -12.58 -0.36
N PRO A 42 6.96 -12.70 0.94
CA PRO A 42 8.34 -12.55 1.41
C PRO A 42 9.35 -13.50 0.77
N SER A 43 8.92 -14.70 0.34
CA SER A 43 9.82 -15.65 -0.34
C SER A 43 10.19 -15.21 -1.77
N GLN A 44 9.47 -14.24 -2.33
CA GLN A 44 9.72 -13.65 -3.64
C GLN A 44 10.47 -12.32 -3.55
N LEU A 45 10.61 -11.80 -2.33
CA LEU A 45 11.28 -10.54 -2.05
C LEU A 45 12.63 -10.81 -1.38
N ARG A 46 13.56 -9.86 -1.54
CA ARG A 46 14.75 -9.81 -0.70
C ARG A 46 14.36 -9.35 0.70
N LYS A 47 14.95 -9.93 1.75
CA LYS A 47 14.74 -9.44 3.13
C LYS A 47 15.22 -7.99 3.22
N PRO A 48 14.33 -7.03 3.52
CA PRO A 48 14.69 -5.63 3.59
C PRO A 48 15.34 -5.30 4.94
N ASP A 49 16.14 -4.22 4.97
CA ASP A 49 16.70 -3.66 6.21
C ASP A 49 15.67 -2.78 6.95
N ALA A 50 14.69 -2.25 6.24
CA ALA A 50 13.56 -1.50 6.78
C ALA A 50 12.34 -1.55 5.86
N ILE A 51 11.16 -1.27 6.40
CA ILE A 51 9.90 -1.23 5.65
C ILE A 51 9.27 0.17 5.79
N LEU A 52 8.96 0.79 4.65
CA LEU A 52 8.17 2.03 4.57
C LEU A 52 6.77 1.70 4.04
N VAL A 53 5.73 2.00 4.83
CA VAL A 53 4.33 1.79 4.42
C VAL A 53 3.66 3.14 4.17
N ILE A 54 3.17 3.35 2.95
CA ILE A 54 2.24 4.43 2.62
C ILE A 54 0.84 3.90 2.94
N SER A 55 0.24 4.43 4.02
CA SER A 55 -1.04 3.91 4.52
C SER A 55 -2.23 4.74 4.04
N ALA A 56 -3.23 4.07 3.47
CA ALA A 56 -4.52 4.67 3.13
C ALA A 56 -5.31 5.18 4.36
N HIS A 57 -4.92 4.76 5.57
CA HIS A 57 -5.59 5.09 6.83
C HIS A 57 -4.99 6.28 7.58
N TRP A 58 -4.10 7.00 6.93
CA TRP A 58 -3.47 8.17 7.54
C TRP A 58 -3.37 9.33 6.56
N GLU A 59 -4.12 10.39 6.83
CA GLU A 59 -4.16 11.62 6.02
C GLU A 59 -3.73 12.82 6.85
N GLU A 60 -2.80 13.62 6.33
CA GLU A 60 -2.26 14.82 6.98
C GLU A 60 -2.14 15.99 6.01
N GLU A 61 -2.07 17.22 6.54
CA GLU A 61 -1.85 18.44 5.72
C GLU A 61 -0.49 18.47 5.04
N ALA A 62 0.49 17.78 5.61
CA ALA A 62 1.85 17.64 5.09
C ALA A 62 2.23 16.16 5.09
N ALA A 63 3.16 15.75 4.24
CA ALA A 63 3.71 14.40 4.25
C ALA A 63 4.29 14.09 5.63
N THR A 64 3.58 13.29 6.42
CA THR A 64 3.92 13.04 7.83
C THR A 64 4.45 11.63 8.00
N LEU A 65 5.62 11.52 8.63
CA LEU A 65 6.30 10.26 8.89
C LEU A 65 6.10 9.87 10.36
N GLN A 66 5.81 8.60 10.59
CA GLN A 66 5.81 8.04 11.93
C GLN A 66 7.25 8.01 12.45
N GLY A 67 7.49 8.61 13.63
CA GLY A 67 8.83 8.84 14.16
C GLY A 67 9.12 8.16 15.50
N ALA A 68 8.19 7.37 16.07
CA ALA A 68 8.42 6.66 17.31
C ALA A 68 9.46 5.54 17.15
N GLN A 69 10.32 5.33 18.16
CA GLN A 69 11.27 4.20 18.21
C GLN A 69 10.56 2.87 18.49
N ALA A 70 9.48 2.88 19.26
CA ALA A 70 8.65 1.73 19.61
C ALA A 70 7.17 2.14 19.45
N PRO A 71 6.63 2.11 18.22
CA PRO A 71 5.26 2.54 17.94
C PRO A 71 4.25 1.64 18.63
N ALA A 72 3.24 2.23 19.27
CA ALA A 72 2.09 1.49 19.78
C ALA A 72 1.21 0.99 18.62
N MET A 73 0.28 0.08 18.89
CA MET A 73 -0.80 -0.24 17.96
C MET A 73 -1.83 0.89 17.96
N PHE A 74 -2.28 1.27 16.78
CA PHE A 74 -3.40 2.19 16.59
C PHE A 74 -4.54 1.43 15.91
N TYR A 75 -5.50 0.99 16.73
CA TYR A 75 -6.67 0.26 16.23
C TYR A 75 -7.67 1.25 15.65
N ASP A 76 -7.53 1.53 14.36
CA ASP A 76 -8.32 2.47 13.56
C ASP A 76 -9.62 1.85 12.99
N TYR A 77 -10.08 0.76 13.58
CA TYR A 77 -11.31 0.06 13.26
C TYR A 77 -12.18 -0.12 14.54
N TYR A 78 -13.46 -0.40 14.35
CA TYR A 78 -14.41 -0.57 15.44
C TYR A 78 -15.47 -1.63 15.10
N GLY A 79 -16.17 -2.11 16.13
CA GLY A 79 -17.27 -3.07 15.95
C GLY A 79 -16.83 -4.51 15.71
N PHE A 80 -15.57 -4.83 15.98
CA PHE A 80 -15.02 -6.19 15.91
C PHE A 80 -14.98 -6.85 17.30
N PRO A 81 -14.86 -8.20 17.37
CA PRO A 81 -14.68 -8.91 18.63
C PRO A 81 -13.40 -8.49 19.37
N ASP A 82 -13.33 -8.76 20.67
CA ASP A 82 -12.20 -8.35 21.53
C ASP A 82 -10.85 -8.90 21.05
N GLU A 83 -10.81 -10.05 20.41
CA GLU A 83 -9.62 -10.64 19.80
C GLU A 83 -8.97 -9.73 18.75
N ALA A 84 -9.78 -8.93 18.06
CA ALA A 84 -9.28 -7.94 17.08
C ALA A 84 -8.41 -6.87 17.74
N TYR A 85 -8.73 -6.45 18.96
CA TYR A 85 -8.01 -5.46 19.72
C TYR A 85 -6.85 -6.02 20.53
N ALA A 86 -6.68 -7.35 20.51
CA ALA A 86 -5.53 -8.06 21.07
C ALA A 86 -4.43 -8.34 20.01
N ILE A 87 -4.67 -8.02 18.74
CA ILE A 87 -3.68 -8.19 17.68
C ILE A 87 -2.51 -7.23 17.91
N THR A 88 -1.31 -7.76 18.04
CA THR A 88 -0.08 -6.96 18.21
C THR A 88 0.92 -7.22 17.11
N TYR A 89 1.68 -6.20 16.76
CA TYR A 89 2.83 -6.27 15.84
C TYR A 89 3.94 -5.36 16.37
N PRO A 90 4.76 -5.83 17.32
CA PRO A 90 5.72 -5.01 18.07
C PRO A 90 7.04 -4.79 17.29
N ALA A 91 6.96 -4.50 16.00
CA ALA A 91 8.14 -4.14 15.23
C ALA A 91 8.75 -2.82 15.72
N PRO A 92 10.09 -2.69 15.72
CA PRO A 92 10.73 -1.43 16.02
C PRO A 92 10.35 -0.39 14.97
N GLY A 93 10.23 0.86 15.36
CA GLY A 93 10.18 1.99 14.45
C GLY A 93 11.57 2.35 13.91
N SER A 94 11.63 3.25 12.94
CA SER A 94 12.88 3.72 12.35
C SER A 94 12.98 5.25 12.31
N PRO A 95 13.23 5.94 13.43
CA PRO A 95 13.40 7.40 13.47
C PRO A 95 14.52 7.90 12.55
N ALA A 96 15.57 7.11 12.37
CA ALA A 96 16.67 7.45 11.47
C ALA A 96 16.19 7.51 9.99
N LEU A 97 15.44 6.51 9.54
CA LEU A 97 14.85 6.50 8.19
C LEU A 97 13.77 7.60 8.06
N ALA A 98 12.96 7.84 9.09
CA ALA A 98 11.99 8.94 9.09
C ALA A 98 12.67 10.30 8.87
N ASN A 99 13.75 10.59 9.60
CA ASN A 99 14.54 11.83 9.42
C ASN A 99 15.17 11.91 8.02
N ARG A 100 15.70 10.80 7.50
CA ARG A 100 16.28 10.75 6.16
C ARG A 100 15.21 11.05 5.10
N ILE A 101 14.05 10.40 5.17
CA ILE A 101 12.95 10.65 4.23
C ILE A 101 12.46 12.09 4.34
N ALA A 102 12.30 12.64 5.55
CA ALA A 102 11.90 14.03 5.76
C ALA A 102 12.91 15.00 5.10
N GLY A 103 14.20 14.71 5.17
CA GLY A 103 15.23 15.46 4.45
C GLY A 103 15.04 15.44 2.95
N ILE A 104 14.84 14.25 2.38
CA ILE A 104 14.58 14.05 0.95
C ILE A 104 13.35 14.83 0.47
N LEU A 105 12.24 14.75 1.20
CA LEU A 105 11.00 15.44 0.85
C LEU A 105 11.16 16.96 0.93
N LYS A 106 11.87 17.45 1.95
CA LYS A 106 12.19 18.88 2.12
C LYS A 106 13.04 19.44 0.99
N GLU A 107 14.06 18.69 0.53
CA GLU A 107 14.88 19.05 -0.64
C GLU A 107 14.05 19.15 -1.93
N ASN A 108 12.93 18.45 -2.02
CA ASN A 108 11.97 18.50 -3.12
C ASN A 108 10.81 19.49 -2.89
N ALA A 109 10.95 20.39 -1.91
CA ALA A 109 9.93 21.38 -1.53
C ALA A 109 8.57 20.79 -1.14
N ILE A 110 8.53 19.53 -0.67
CA ILE A 110 7.32 18.87 -0.16
C ILE A 110 7.21 19.15 1.34
N PRO A 111 6.13 19.83 1.81
CA PRO A 111 5.90 20.04 3.22
C PRO A 111 5.90 18.73 4.01
N THR A 112 6.71 18.65 5.05
CA THR A 112 6.95 17.37 5.75
C THR A 112 6.98 17.57 7.25
N ARG A 113 6.45 16.58 7.98
CA ARG A 113 6.47 16.50 9.46
C ARG A 113 6.91 15.11 9.90
N ILE A 114 7.31 15.00 11.16
CA ILE A 114 7.53 13.72 11.86
C ILE A 114 6.62 13.72 13.07
N ASP A 115 5.80 12.68 13.20
CA ASP A 115 4.95 12.46 14.38
C ASP A 115 5.59 11.37 15.26
N PRO A 116 6.14 11.72 16.43
CA PRO A 116 6.77 10.77 17.34
C PRO A 116 5.77 9.96 18.17
N GLN A 117 4.47 10.23 18.07
CA GLN A 117 3.42 9.60 18.86
C GLN A 117 2.51 8.67 18.04
N ARG A 118 2.50 8.81 16.71
CA ARG A 118 1.69 7.98 15.81
C ARG A 118 2.03 6.51 16.01
N GLY A 119 1.00 5.70 16.29
CA GLY A 119 1.09 4.25 16.31
C GLY A 119 0.91 3.64 14.93
N PHE A 120 1.14 2.33 14.81
CA PHE A 120 0.88 1.56 13.58
C PHE A 120 -0.61 1.34 13.40
N ASP A 121 -1.20 1.78 12.29
CA ASP A 121 -2.58 1.47 11.90
C ASP A 121 -2.69 0.09 11.22
N HIS A 122 -3.91 -0.37 10.98
CA HIS A 122 -4.12 -1.70 10.41
C HIS A 122 -3.62 -1.85 8.97
N GLY A 123 -3.48 -0.76 8.23
CA GLY A 123 -2.85 -0.77 6.91
C GLY A 123 -1.37 -1.19 6.96
N LEU A 124 -0.71 -1.05 8.12
CA LEU A 124 0.64 -1.58 8.35
C LEU A 124 0.60 -2.92 9.08
N PHE A 125 -0.01 -2.98 10.28
CA PHE A 125 0.25 -4.13 11.14
C PHE A 125 -0.46 -5.41 10.69
N ILE A 126 -1.60 -5.34 10.01
CA ILE A 126 -2.29 -6.53 9.48
C ILE A 126 -1.47 -7.20 8.38
N PRO A 127 -1.07 -6.52 7.27
CA PRO A 127 -0.26 -7.17 6.25
C PRO A 127 1.11 -7.61 6.76
N LEU A 128 1.80 -6.78 7.56
CA LEU A 128 3.12 -7.14 8.04
C LEU A 128 3.11 -8.31 9.02
N LYS A 129 2.06 -8.48 9.81
CA LYS A 129 1.90 -9.66 10.68
C LYS A 129 1.79 -10.95 9.88
N MET A 130 1.20 -10.91 8.68
CA MET A 130 1.15 -12.06 7.77
C MET A 130 2.46 -12.28 7.02
N MET A 131 3.11 -11.21 6.56
CA MET A 131 4.34 -11.26 5.77
C MET A 131 5.57 -11.54 6.63
N TYR A 132 5.71 -10.85 7.75
CA TYR A 132 6.89 -10.88 8.63
C TYR A 132 6.46 -11.07 10.10
N PRO A 133 5.94 -12.25 10.48
CA PRO A 133 5.33 -12.47 11.79
C PRO A 133 6.31 -12.32 12.96
N GLN A 134 7.63 -12.36 12.71
CA GLN A 134 8.65 -12.15 13.75
C GLN A 134 8.73 -10.69 14.22
N ALA A 135 8.19 -9.74 13.46
CA ALA A 135 8.21 -8.30 13.76
C ALA A 135 9.64 -7.76 14.06
N ASP A 136 10.65 -8.31 13.36
CA ASP A 136 12.07 -8.00 13.58
C ASP A 136 12.62 -6.93 12.62
N ILE A 137 11.84 -6.48 11.64
CA ILE A 137 12.26 -5.50 10.63
C ILE A 137 11.76 -4.12 11.05
N PRO A 138 12.66 -3.12 11.17
CA PRO A 138 12.26 -1.73 11.46
C PRO A 138 11.23 -1.23 10.44
N SER A 139 10.13 -0.69 10.92
CA SER A 139 9.00 -0.29 10.08
C SER A 139 8.53 1.11 10.45
N LEU A 140 8.09 1.86 9.45
CA LEU A 140 7.48 3.18 9.65
C LEU A 140 6.38 3.43 8.63
N GLN A 141 5.52 4.42 8.91
CA GLN A 141 4.46 4.84 8.02
C GLN A 141 4.69 6.24 7.48
N LEU A 142 4.21 6.47 6.28
CA LEU A 142 4.06 7.78 5.64
C LEU A 142 2.59 8.02 5.36
N SER A 143 2.08 9.19 5.76
CA SER A 143 0.70 9.59 5.50
C SER A 143 0.45 9.89 4.02
N LEU A 144 -0.81 9.80 3.62
CA LEU A 144 -1.34 10.51 2.46
C LEU A 144 -1.39 12.01 2.74
N LEU A 145 -1.51 12.79 1.67
CA LEU A 145 -1.76 14.23 1.74
C LEU A 145 -3.27 14.50 1.75
N ARG A 146 -3.73 15.30 2.70
CA ARG A 146 -5.12 15.76 2.74
C ARG A 146 -5.47 16.50 1.45
N GLY A 147 -6.72 16.34 0.99
CA GLY A 147 -7.13 16.80 -0.33
C GLY A 147 -6.95 15.76 -1.43
N LEU A 148 -6.18 14.70 -1.17
CA LEU A 148 -6.09 13.48 -1.98
C LEU A 148 -5.76 13.76 -3.46
N ASP A 149 -4.97 14.80 -3.75
CA ASP A 149 -4.55 15.16 -5.11
C ASP A 149 -3.64 14.08 -5.72
N PRO A 150 -4.03 13.42 -6.83
CA PRO A 150 -3.21 12.41 -7.50
C PRO A 150 -1.83 12.92 -7.93
N ALA A 151 -1.74 14.18 -8.41
CA ALA A 151 -0.47 14.76 -8.84
C ALA A 151 0.52 14.90 -7.69
N ALA A 152 0.04 15.36 -6.52
CA ALA A 152 0.85 15.50 -5.32
C ALA A 152 1.39 14.14 -4.83
N HIS A 153 0.58 13.06 -4.91
CA HIS A 153 1.00 11.71 -4.53
C HIS A 153 2.01 11.10 -5.51
N ILE A 154 1.86 11.34 -6.82
CA ILE A 154 2.87 10.96 -7.83
C ILE A 154 4.18 11.72 -7.57
N ALA A 155 4.10 13.03 -7.27
CA ALA A 155 5.28 13.85 -6.96
C ALA A 155 5.98 13.39 -5.67
N LEU A 156 5.21 13.00 -4.65
CA LEU A 156 5.72 12.39 -3.42
C LEU A 156 6.54 11.13 -3.74
N GLY A 157 5.98 10.23 -4.58
CA GLY A 157 6.70 9.05 -5.06
C GLY A 157 7.99 9.39 -5.81
N LYS A 158 7.95 10.36 -6.71
CA LYS A 158 9.15 10.81 -7.45
C LYS A 158 10.26 11.32 -6.53
N ALA A 159 9.91 12.06 -5.50
CA ALA A 159 10.89 12.51 -4.50
C ALA A 159 11.55 11.32 -3.77
N LEU A 160 10.79 10.26 -3.47
CA LEU A 160 11.28 9.06 -2.80
C LEU A 160 12.21 8.19 -3.68
N ARG A 161 12.38 8.47 -4.97
CA ARG A 161 13.34 7.77 -5.85
C ARG A 161 14.77 7.80 -5.31
N LYS A 162 15.13 8.77 -4.48
CA LYS A 162 16.44 8.80 -3.79
C LYS A 162 16.69 7.61 -2.86
N LEU A 163 15.65 6.83 -2.52
CA LEU A 163 15.75 5.60 -1.74
C LEU A 163 16.00 4.35 -2.59
N MET A 164 15.98 4.45 -3.93
CA MET A 164 16.03 3.27 -4.81
C MET A 164 17.33 2.44 -4.68
N GLU A 165 18.42 3.03 -4.23
CA GLU A 165 19.70 2.35 -4.00
C GLU A 165 19.84 1.79 -2.57
N GLU A 166 18.77 1.81 -1.78
CA GLU A 166 18.75 1.31 -0.40
C GLU A 166 17.97 -0.01 -0.33
N ASN A 167 18.30 -0.88 0.62
CA ASN A 167 17.59 -2.15 0.80
C ASN A 167 16.31 -1.94 1.63
N ILE A 168 15.36 -1.19 1.07
CA ILE A 168 14.07 -0.88 1.71
C ILE A 168 12.95 -1.60 0.97
N LEU A 169 11.95 -2.09 1.68
CA LEU A 169 10.68 -2.48 1.11
C LEU A 169 9.69 -1.33 1.26
N VAL A 170 9.26 -0.75 0.13
CA VAL A 170 8.20 0.26 0.10
C VAL A 170 6.89 -0.41 -0.22
N ILE A 171 5.90 -0.20 0.63
CA ILE A 171 4.57 -0.79 0.49
C ILE A 171 3.53 0.32 0.36
N GLY A 172 2.84 0.35 -0.77
CA GLY A 172 1.57 1.05 -0.91
C GLY A 172 0.44 0.18 -0.37
N SER A 173 0.04 0.45 0.86
CA SER A 173 -1.02 -0.28 1.55
C SER A 173 -2.35 0.42 1.36
N GLY A 174 -3.15 -0.11 0.45
CA GLY A 174 -4.46 0.41 0.10
C GLY A 174 -5.43 -0.70 -0.25
N PHE A 175 -6.20 -0.50 -1.30
CA PHE A 175 -7.10 -1.49 -1.88
C PHE A 175 -7.37 -1.12 -3.34
N SER A 176 -7.27 -2.06 -4.28
CA SER A 176 -7.56 -1.77 -5.70
C SER A 176 -9.05 -1.68 -6.02
N PHE A 177 -9.91 -2.10 -5.10
CA PHE A 177 -11.35 -1.87 -5.09
C PHE A 177 -11.77 -1.48 -3.67
N HIS A 178 -12.32 -0.28 -3.44
CA HIS A 178 -12.74 0.15 -2.12
C HIS A 178 -14.09 0.85 -2.15
N ASN A 179 -15.16 0.05 -2.30
CA ASN A 179 -16.54 0.49 -2.18
C ASN A 179 -17.25 -0.34 -1.12
N LEU A 180 -17.34 0.19 0.09
CA LEU A 180 -17.94 -0.50 1.23
C LEU A 180 -19.39 -0.91 0.97
N ARG A 181 -20.16 -0.11 0.24
CA ARG A 181 -21.54 -0.46 -0.10
C ARG A 181 -21.60 -1.71 -0.99
N ALA A 182 -20.70 -1.80 -1.97
CA ALA A 182 -20.64 -2.93 -2.89
C ALA A 182 -20.09 -4.21 -2.22
N PHE A 183 -19.22 -4.10 -1.21
CA PHE A 183 -18.78 -5.26 -0.44
C PHE A 183 -19.92 -5.94 0.33
N PHE A 184 -20.91 -5.17 0.80
CA PHE A 184 -21.97 -5.67 1.68
C PHE A 184 -23.36 -5.77 1.01
N SER A 185 -23.52 -5.30 -0.25
CA SER A 185 -24.83 -5.27 -0.93
C SER A 185 -25.15 -6.54 -1.71
N GLU A 186 -24.14 -7.31 -2.11
CA GLU A 186 -24.29 -8.50 -2.95
C GLU A 186 -23.53 -9.68 -2.35
N GLY A 187 -24.06 -10.88 -2.55
CA GLY A 187 -23.38 -12.11 -2.09
C GLY A 187 -22.03 -12.31 -2.80
N PRO A 188 -21.12 -13.10 -2.24
CA PRO A 188 -19.72 -13.22 -2.66
C PRO A 188 -19.49 -13.81 -4.07
N SER A 189 -20.52 -14.14 -4.81
CA SER A 189 -20.44 -14.85 -6.11
C SER A 189 -21.10 -14.12 -7.27
N VAL A 190 -21.44 -12.84 -7.13
CA VAL A 190 -22.04 -12.07 -8.23
C VAL A 190 -20.93 -11.50 -9.11
N PRO A 191 -20.94 -11.76 -10.45
CA PRO A 191 -20.03 -11.11 -11.38
C PRO A 191 -20.12 -9.58 -11.28
N ASP A 192 -18.99 -8.91 -11.25
CA ASP A 192 -18.90 -7.45 -11.16
C ASP A 192 -18.12 -6.89 -12.36
N PRO A 193 -18.76 -6.83 -13.56
CA PRO A 193 -18.07 -6.35 -14.76
C PRO A 193 -17.55 -4.91 -14.63
N ALA A 194 -18.15 -4.10 -13.77
CA ALA A 194 -17.71 -2.74 -13.52
C ALA A 194 -16.36 -2.73 -12.79
N ASN A 195 -16.22 -3.58 -11.75
CA ASN A 195 -14.94 -3.78 -11.09
C ASN A 195 -13.92 -4.44 -12.03
N ASP A 196 -14.31 -5.50 -12.77
CA ASP A 196 -13.41 -6.18 -13.69
C ASP A 196 -12.77 -5.21 -14.69
N ALA A 197 -13.58 -4.32 -15.29
CA ALA A 197 -13.09 -3.31 -16.23
C ALA A 197 -12.09 -2.33 -15.57
N PHE A 198 -12.29 -1.96 -14.31
CA PHE A 198 -11.37 -1.10 -13.57
C PHE A 198 -10.06 -1.83 -13.24
N GLN A 199 -10.13 -3.11 -12.79
CA GLN A 199 -8.93 -3.90 -12.53
C GLN A 199 -8.11 -4.14 -13.80
N ASP A 200 -8.75 -4.41 -14.95
CA ASP A 200 -8.07 -4.54 -16.24
C ASP A 200 -7.37 -3.24 -16.64
N TRP A 201 -8.01 -2.09 -16.43
CA TRP A 201 -7.41 -0.78 -16.64
C TRP A 201 -6.19 -0.54 -15.71
N LEU A 202 -6.27 -0.94 -14.44
CA LEU A 202 -5.12 -0.87 -13.52
C LEU A 202 -3.96 -1.74 -13.99
N ILE A 203 -4.24 -2.97 -14.44
CA ILE A 203 -3.23 -3.89 -14.96
C ILE A 203 -2.56 -3.29 -16.20
N GLU A 204 -3.36 -2.81 -17.17
CA GLU A 204 -2.83 -2.18 -18.37
C GLU A 204 -1.98 -0.94 -18.03
N THR A 205 -2.45 -0.11 -17.10
CA THR A 205 -1.75 1.09 -16.66
C THR A 205 -0.45 0.77 -15.95
N CYS A 206 -0.43 -0.15 -14.99
CA CYS A 206 0.75 -0.40 -14.17
C CYS A 206 1.74 -1.38 -14.82
N ALA A 207 1.25 -2.43 -15.51
CA ALA A 207 2.07 -3.51 -16.04
C ALA A 207 2.13 -3.57 -17.57
N GLY A 208 1.30 -2.81 -18.29
CA GLY A 208 1.26 -2.78 -19.76
C GLY A 208 2.53 -2.19 -20.40
N PRO A 209 2.74 -2.39 -21.68
CA PRO A 209 3.92 -1.91 -22.42
C PRO A 209 3.76 -0.43 -22.87
N ILE A 210 3.44 0.47 -21.96
CA ILE A 210 3.29 1.91 -22.22
C ILE A 210 4.42 2.71 -21.57
N ALA A 211 4.64 3.95 -21.99
CA ALA A 211 5.67 4.83 -21.44
C ALA A 211 5.34 5.23 -19.98
N GLN A 212 6.36 5.49 -19.18
CA GLN A 212 6.17 5.92 -17.78
C GLN A 212 5.33 7.21 -17.67
N SER A 213 5.55 8.18 -18.57
CA SER A 213 4.75 9.40 -18.62
C SER A 213 3.26 9.15 -18.91
N GLU A 214 2.96 8.14 -19.72
CA GLU A 214 1.57 7.74 -19.97
C GLU A 214 0.95 7.05 -18.75
N ARG A 215 1.71 6.17 -18.03
CA ARG A 215 1.25 5.58 -16.76
C ARG A 215 0.87 6.65 -15.74
N GLU A 216 1.77 7.62 -15.56
CA GLU A 216 1.55 8.75 -14.66
C GLU A 216 0.35 9.58 -15.07
N GLY A 217 0.20 9.87 -16.37
CA GLY A 217 -0.94 10.59 -16.93
C GLY A 217 -2.27 9.87 -16.70
N ARG A 218 -2.31 8.54 -16.90
CA ARG A 218 -3.50 7.72 -16.63
C ARG A 218 -3.87 7.74 -15.15
N LEU A 219 -2.91 7.57 -14.23
CA LEU A 219 -3.17 7.65 -12.80
C LEU A 219 -3.53 9.08 -12.34
N PHE A 220 -2.93 10.11 -12.93
CA PHE A 220 -3.34 11.48 -12.67
C PHE A 220 -4.83 11.71 -13.01
N GLU A 221 -5.29 11.14 -14.12
CA GLU A 221 -6.66 11.21 -14.60
C GLU A 221 -7.49 9.96 -14.25
N TRP A 222 -7.16 9.25 -13.17
CA TRP A 222 -7.75 7.96 -12.79
C TRP A 222 -9.28 7.95 -12.79
N GLU A 223 -9.93 9.08 -12.52
CA GLU A 223 -11.39 9.22 -12.55
C GLU A 223 -12.00 8.95 -13.93
N LYS A 224 -11.20 9.08 -15.01
CA LYS A 224 -11.63 8.76 -16.37
C LYS A 224 -11.57 7.25 -16.68
N ALA A 225 -11.03 6.45 -15.79
CA ALA A 225 -11.00 5.01 -15.95
C ALA A 225 -12.41 4.40 -15.93
N PRO A 226 -12.60 3.24 -16.58
CA PRO A 226 -13.88 2.54 -16.52
C PRO A 226 -14.32 2.30 -15.07
N SER A 227 -15.53 2.73 -14.72
CA SER A 227 -16.14 2.52 -13.40
C SER A 227 -15.33 3.05 -12.20
N ALA A 228 -14.45 4.03 -12.41
CA ALA A 228 -13.52 4.54 -11.40
C ALA A 228 -14.22 4.92 -10.08
N ARG A 229 -15.24 5.77 -10.12
CA ARG A 229 -15.98 6.21 -8.93
C ARG A 229 -16.94 5.16 -8.36
N TYR A 230 -17.24 4.10 -9.12
CA TYR A 230 -17.89 2.91 -8.55
C TYR A 230 -16.90 2.11 -7.70
N CYS A 231 -15.69 1.88 -8.19
CA CYS A 231 -14.67 1.13 -7.47
C CYS A 231 -14.10 1.94 -6.29
N HIS A 232 -13.94 3.24 -6.46
CA HIS A 232 -13.44 4.18 -5.47
C HIS A 232 -14.36 5.40 -5.36
N PRO A 233 -15.45 5.35 -4.56
CA PRO A 233 -16.27 6.53 -4.23
C PRO A 233 -15.41 7.66 -3.63
N ARG A 234 -14.35 7.29 -2.91
CA ARG A 234 -13.28 8.14 -2.43
C ARG A 234 -11.94 7.45 -2.71
N GLU A 235 -10.90 8.20 -3.02
CA GLU A 235 -9.64 7.73 -3.59
C GLU A 235 -8.54 7.29 -2.61
N GLU A 236 -8.72 7.45 -1.31
CA GLU A 236 -7.69 7.23 -0.29
C GLU A 236 -7.02 5.85 -0.39
N HIS A 237 -7.80 4.80 -0.70
CA HIS A 237 -7.25 3.45 -0.85
C HIS A 237 -6.53 3.21 -2.19
N LEU A 238 -6.74 4.09 -3.17
CA LEU A 238 -6.04 4.03 -4.46
C LEU A 238 -4.72 4.83 -4.44
N LEU A 239 -4.64 5.90 -3.66
CA LEU A 239 -3.50 6.83 -3.70
C LEU A 239 -2.15 6.24 -3.26
N PRO A 240 -2.05 5.22 -2.38
CA PRO A 240 -0.79 4.52 -2.17
C PRO A 240 -0.18 3.96 -3.46
N LEU A 241 -1.01 3.56 -4.45
CA LEU A 241 -0.55 3.14 -5.78
C LEU A 241 0.12 4.30 -6.54
N HIS A 242 -0.42 5.52 -6.45
CA HIS A 242 0.15 6.70 -7.11
C HIS A 242 1.56 7.02 -6.58
N VAL A 243 1.77 6.87 -5.26
CA VAL A 243 3.11 7.02 -4.66
C VAL A 243 4.05 5.93 -5.17
N CYS A 244 3.62 4.66 -5.16
CA CYS A 244 4.43 3.54 -5.66
C CYS A 244 4.83 3.73 -7.12
N LEU A 245 3.88 4.06 -8.00
CA LEU A 245 4.13 4.28 -9.42
C LEU A 245 5.00 5.52 -9.67
N GLY A 246 4.81 6.59 -8.88
CA GLY A 246 5.65 7.78 -8.93
C GLY A 246 7.11 7.48 -8.55
N MET A 247 7.34 6.56 -7.60
CA MET A 247 8.67 6.12 -7.20
C MET A 247 9.30 5.19 -8.22
N ALA A 248 8.52 4.30 -8.83
CA ALA A 248 8.99 3.42 -9.91
C ALA A 248 9.17 4.19 -11.23
N ASP A 249 10.04 3.69 -12.11
CA ASP A 249 10.31 4.24 -13.44
C ASP A 249 10.19 3.19 -14.56
N LYS A 250 9.62 2.04 -14.23
CA LYS A 250 9.45 0.85 -15.08
C LYS A 250 8.06 0.25 -14.91
N PRO A 251 7.61 -0.62 -15.85
CA PRO A 251 6.38 -1.37 -15.66
C PRO A 251 6.45 -2.31 -14.45
N ALA A 252 5.33 -2.48 -13.78
CA ALA A 252 5.18 -3.44 -12.70
C ALA A 252 5.04 -4.88 -13.21
N SER A 253 5.29 -5.83 -12.31
CA SER A 253 4.80 -7.20 -12.42
C SER A 253 3.48 -7.33 -11.68
N LEU A 254 2.46 -7.92 -12.32
CA LEU A 254 1.22 -8.31 -11.65
C LEU A 254 1.52 -9.54 -10.78
N ILE A 255 1.36 -9.41 -9.46
CA ILE A 255 1.72 -10.47 -8.49
C ILE A 255 0.52 -11.05 -7.76
N PHE A 256 -0.64 -10.41 -7.87
CA PHE A 256 -1.92 -10.90 -7.36
C PHE A 256 -3.05 -10.44 -8.29
N ASN A 257 -3.98 -11.34 -8.57
CA ASN A 257 -5.20 -11.07 -9.33
C ASN A 257 -6.23 -12.11 -8.92
N ASP A 258 -6.94 -11.86 -7.83
CA ASP A 258 -7.92 -12.78 -7.24
C ASP A 258 -8.96 -11.97 -6.45
N GLN A 259 -9.90 -12.66 -5.79
CA GLN A 259 -10.95 -12.02 -5.03
C GLN A 259 -10.55 -11.78 -3.56
N ILE A 260 -10.96 -10.63 -3.05
CA ILE A 260 -10.96 -10.27 -1.64
C ILE A 260 -12.35 -9.73 -1.31
N LEU A 261 -13.01 -10.28 -0.31
CA LEU A 261 -14.40 -9.93 0.02
C LEU A 261 -15.38 -10.07 -1.16
N GLY A 262 -15.13 -11.09 -2.02
CA GLY A 262 -15.94 -11.33 -3.21
C GLY A 262 -15.73 -10.35 -4.37
N LYS A 263 -14.77 -9.42 -4.28
CA LYS A 263 -14.43 -8.47 -5.33
C LYS A 263 -13.02 -8.70 -5.85
N ARG A 264 -12.87 -8.74 -7.19
CA ARG A 264 -11.56 -8.85 -7.83
C ARG A 264 -10.65 -7.72 -7.38
N SER A 265 -9.43 -8.05 -7.04
CA SER A 265 -8.39 -7.12 -6.57
C SER A 265 -7.05 -7.50 -7.14
N VAL A 266 -6.16 -6.52 -7.31
CA VAL A 266 -4.83 -6.72 -7.89
C VAL A 266 -3.72 -6.19 -6.97
N ALA A 267 -2.51 -6.74 -7.14
CA ALA A 267 -1.28 -6.24 -6.52
C ALA A 267 -0.14 -6.21 -7.53
N PHE A 268 0.78 -5.28 -7.33
CA PHE A 268 1.89 -4.99 -8.22
C PHE A 268 3.23 -4.98 -7.48
N LEU A 269 4.30 -5.38 -8.19
CA LEU A 269 5.69 -5.35 -7.74
C LEU A 269 6.57 -4.67 -8.80
N TRP A 270 7.41 -3.72 -8.38
CA TRP A 270 8.45 -3.06 -9.19
C TRP A 270 9.86 -3.37 -8.69
#